data_8541fcbac37c3b7cc85b689987286d80
#
_entry.id   8541fcbac37c3b7cc85b689987286d80
#
_cell.length_a   1.000
_cell.length_b   1.000
_cell.length_c   1.000
_cell.angle_alpha   90.00
_cell.angle_beta   90.00
_cell.angle_gamma   90.00
#
_symmetry.space_group_name_H-M   'P 1'
#
loop_
_entity.id
_entity.type
_entity.pdbx_description
1 polymer ?
#
loop_
_entity_poly.entity_id
_entity_poly.type
_entity_poly.pdbx_seq_one_letter_code
_entity_poly.pdbx_strand_id
1 'polypeptide(L)'
;IARLKAEYTAQSYRARAEAHGGSGAPLQARVFGHVRSLNRLGSLTPGLANWVNSLGVTKRLVRRVLGVDERRSLPRFETSLWALLRRARRTSSSQDSTQRPVVILYADCFTAYNEPRIGLAAARVLEAFGYEVRLVPDHGTLFDGQWGGSGCCGRAMISTGLLKEACQTVGQTLGTLRDAILMGSATDGFD
;
A
#
# COMPACT_ATOMS: atom_id res chain seq x y z
N ILE A 1 -16.73 -17.65 -6.89
CA ILE A 1 -16.08 -17.51 -8.22
C ILE A 1 -14.69 -16.84 -8.09
N ALA A 2 -14.53 -15.70 -7.41
CA ALA A 2 -13.26 -14.98 -7.28
C ALA A 2 -12.15 -15.84 -6.62
N ARG A 3 -12.47 -16.57 -5.56
CA ARG A 3 -11.53 -17.48 -4.87
C ARG A 3 -11.07 -18.60 -5.79
N LEU A 4 -11.99 -19.23 -6.52
CA LEU A 4 -11.67 -20.30 -7.48
C LEU A 4 -10.76 -19.79 -8.60
N LYS A 5 -11.03 -18.59 -9.12
CA LYS A 5 -10.18 -17.96 -10.13
C LYS A 5 -8.75 -17.74 -9.62
N ALA A 6 -8.60 -17.20 -8.41
CA ALA A 6 -7.29 -16.93 -7.81
C ALA A 6 -6.50 -18.24 -7.62
N GLU A 7 -7.15 -19.28 -7.11
CA GLU A 7 -6.56 -20.59 -6.90
C GLU A 7 -6.14 -21.24 -8.22
N TYR A 8 -7.05 -21.28 -9.21
CA TYR A 8 -6.74 -21.81 -10.54
C TYR A 8 -5.55 -21.08 -11.17
N THR A 9 -5.52 -19.75 -11.06
CA THR A 9 -4.42 -18.93 -11.60
C THR A 9 -3.09 -19.27 -10.90
N ALA A 10 -3.11 -19.42 -9.57
CA ALA A 10 -1.93 -19.79 -8.81
C ALA A 10 -1.41 -21.19 -9.17
N GLN A 11 -2.32 -22.17 -9.35
CA GLN A 11 -1.96 -23.52 -9.80
C GLN A 11 -1.37 -23.51 -11.21
N SER A 12 -1.92 -22.72 -12.12
CA SER A 12 -1.37 -22.59 -13.48
C SER A 12 0.05 -22.01 -13.49
N TYR A 13 0.37 -21.12 -12.55
CA TYR A 13 1.72 -20.58 -12.40
C TYR A 13 2.68 -21.64 -11.83
N ARG A 14 2.24 -22.45 -10.87
CA ARG A 14 3.04 -23.56 -10.34
C ARG A 14 3.38 -24.57 -11.44
N ALA A 15 2.39 -24.98 -12.23
CA ALA A 15 2.61 -25.91 -13.34
C ALA A 15 3.60 -25.35 -14.37
N ARG A 16 3.54 -24.03 -14.67
CA ARG A 16 4.53 -23.38 -15.56
C ARG A 16 5.91 -23.33 -14.93
N ALA A 17 6.02 -23.05 -13.64
CA ALA A 17 7.28 -23.03 -12.93
C ALA A 17 7.96 -24.41 -12.94
N GLU A 18 7.18 -25.47 -12.75
CA GLU A 18 7.65 -26.86 -12.83
C GLU A 18 8.14 -27.22 -14.23
N ALA A 19 7.43 -26.79 -15.28
CA ALA A 19 7.77 -27.08 -16.67
C ALA A 19 8.97 -26.30 -17.19
N HIS A 20 9.12 -25.04 -16.79
CA HIS A 20 10.05 -24.09 -17.43
C HIS A 20 11.01 -23.40 -16.43
N GLY A 21 10.89 -23.69 -15.15
CA GLY A 21 11.63 -23.02 -14.09
C GLY A 21 11.10 -21.61 -13.79
N GLY A 22 11.68 -20.96 -12.77
CA GLY A 22 11.32 -19.63 -12.35
C GLY A 22 10.03 -19.53 -11.54
N SER A 23 9.37 -18.37 -11.51
CA SER A 23 8.14 -18.15 -10.73
C SER A 23 6.86 -18.58 -11.43
N GLY A 24 6.93 -18.93 -12.72
CA GLY A 24 5.77 -19.24 -13.56
C GLY A 24 4.77 -18.08 -13.77
N ALA A 25 4.81 -17.08 -12.92
CA ALA A 25 3.91 -15.93 -12.99
C ALA A 25 4.37 -14.92 -14.07
N PRO A 26 3.46 -14.45 -14.95
CA PRO A 26 3.79 -13.46 -15.97
C PRO A 26 4.15 -12.11 -15.35
N LEU A 27 4.94 -11.31 -16.08
CA LEU A 27 5.38 -9.98 -15.62
C LEU A 27 4.21 -9.08 -15.19
N GLN A 28 3.12 -9.12 -15.93
CA GLN A 28 1.89 -8.37 -15.60
C GLN A 28 1.36 -8.70 -14.20
N ALA A 29 1.25 -9.99 -13.87
CA ALA A 29 0.78 -10.43 -12.55
C ALA A 29 1.71 -9.93 -11.43
N ARG A 30 3.02 -9.98 -11.66
CA ARG A 30 4.02 -9.51 -10.70
C ARG A 30 3.94 -7.99 -10.51
N VAL A 31 3.86 -7.23 -11.58
CA VAL A 31 3.76 -5.76 -11.53
C VAL A 31 2.47 -5.32 -10.81
N PHE A 32 1.32 -5.87 -11.22
CA PHE A 32 0.04 -5.49 -10.59
C PHE A 32 -0.14 -6.06 -9.19
N GLY A 33 0.41 -7.23 -8.91
CA GLY A 33 0.42 -7.79 -7.56
C GLY A 33 1.17 -6.89 -6.56
N HIS A 34 2.25 -6.27 -7.00
CA HIS A 34 3.09 -5.40 -6.16
C HIS A 34 2.79 -3.89 -6.36
N VAL A 35 1.54 -3.55 -6.64
CA VAL A 35 1.11 -2.15 -6.88
C VAL A 35 1.45 -1.21 -5.72
N ARG A 36 1.49 -1.70 -4.47
CA ARG A 36 1.88 -0.88 -3.32
C ARG A 36 3.31 -0.36 -3.45
N SER A 37 4.26 -1.22 -3.83
CA SER A 37 5.65 -0.84 -4.02
C SER A 37 5.81 0.18 -5.15
N LEU A 38 5.06 0.01 -6.24
CA LEU A 38 5.03 0.97 -7.33
C LEU A 38 4.46 2.32 -6.90
N ASN A 39 3.37 2.32 -6.15
CA ASN A 39 2.75 3.54 -5.62
C ASN A 39 3.70 4.26 -4.65
N ARG A 40 4.37 3.51 -3.78
CA ARG A 40 5.37 4.05 -2.86
C ARG A 40 6.51 4.72 -3.62
N LEU A 41 7.07 4.04 -4.63
CA LEU A 41 8.13 4.59 -5.48
C LEU A 41 7.67 5.87 -6.20
N GLY A 42 6.50 5.83 -6.83
CA GLY A 42 5.92 6.99 -7.52
C GLY A 42 5.65 8.19 -6.59
N SER A 43 5.34 7.91 -5.31
CA SER A 43 5.08 8.94 -4.29
C SER A 43 6.34 9.61 -3.73
N LEU A 44 7.54 9.12 -4.03
CA LEU A 44 8.79 9.81 -3.67
C LEU A 44 8.96 11.09 -4.49
N THR A 45 8.62 11.04 -5.77
CA THR A 45 8.69 12.17 -6.70
C THR A 45 7.42 12.25 -7.55
N PRO A 46 6.26 12.63 -6.96
CA PRO A 46 4.97 12.53 -7.65
C PRO A 46 4.92 13.33 -8.97
N GLY A 47 5.52 14.52 -8.99
CA GLY A 47 5.55 15.35 -10.19
C GLY A 47 6.24 14.65 -11.37
N LEU A 48 7.43 14.12 -11.14
CA LEU A 48 8.21 13.40 -12.15
C LEU A 48 7.50 12.11 -12.58
N ALA A 49 7.02 11.31 -11.63
CA ALA A 49 6.33 10.06 -11.91
C ALA A 49 5.05 10.28 -12.74
N ASN A 50 4.26 11.29 -12.41
CA ASN A 50 3.05 11.65 -13.16
C ASN A 50 3.38 12.20 -14.55
N TRP A 51 4.44 12.98 -14.66
CA TRP A 51 4.91 13.46 -15.96
C TRP A 51 5.34 12.29 -16.87
N VAL A 52 6.18 11.38 -16.37
CA VAL A 52 6.58 10.17 -17.10
C VAL A 52 5.37 9.34 -17.53
N ASN A 53 4.38 9.14 -16.64
CA ASN A 53 3.15 8.42 -16.96
C ASN A 53 2.29 9.10 -18.03
N SER A 54 2.42 10.42 -18.20
CA SER A 54 1.69 11.17 -19.21
C SER A 54 2.27 11.01 -20.63
N LEU A 55 3.54 10.61 -20.74
CA LEU A 55 4.24 10.50 -22.03
C LEU A 55 3.63 9.39 -22.89
N GLY A 56 3.41 9.68 -24.16
CA GLY A 56 2.89 8.72 -25.14
C GLY A 56 3.79 7.49 -25.31
N VAL A 57 5.10 7.67 -25.20
CA VAL A 57 6.09 6.56 -25.24
C VAL A 57 5.87 5.61 -24.06
N THR A 58 5.70 6.15 -22.85
CA THR A 58 5.43 5.34 -21.64
C THR A 58 4.12 4.56 -21.78
N LYS A 59 3.05 5.20 -22.26
CA LYS A 59 1.76 4.55 -22.50
C LYS A 59 1.87 3.39 -23.49
N ARG A 60 2.59 3.58 -24.60
CA ARG A 60 2.84 2.52 -25.60
C ARG A 60 3.64 1.35 -25.00
N LEU A 61 4.67 1.67 -24.20
CA LEU A 61 5.47 0.65 -23.51
C LEU A 61 4.63 -0.14 -22.52
N VAL A 62 3.86 0.54 -21.68
CA VAL A 62 2.94 -0.06 -20.70
C VAL A 62 1.90 -0.94 -21.41
N ARG A 63 1.34 -0.51 -22.53
CA ARG A 63 0.46 -1.33 -23.36
C ARG A 63 1.17 -2.59 -23.86
N ARG A 64 2.37 -2.45 -24.41
CA ARG A 64 3.10 -3.57 -25.02
C ARG A 64 3.55 -4.59 -23.97
N VAL A 65 3.98 -4.13 -22.81
CA VAL A 65 4.57 -4.97 -21.74
C VAL A 65 3.53 -5.47 -20.76
N LEU A 66 2.59 -4.61 -20.37
CA LEU A 66 1.59 -4.91 -19.34
C LEU A 66 0.17 -5.10 -19.88
N GLY A 67 -0.05 -4.91 -21.18
CA GLY A 67 -1.36 -5.07 -21.80
C GLY A 67 -2.41 -4.04 -21.36
N VAL A 68 -2.00 -2.91 -20.79
CA VAL A 68 -2.91 -1.83 -20.39
C VAL A 68 -3.22 -0.95 -21.59
N ASP A 69 -4.50 -0.73 -21.90
CA ASP A 69 -4.93 0.13 -23.01
C ASP A 69 -4.43 1.57 -22.82
N GLU A 70 -3.92 2.20 -23.87
CA GLU A 70 -3.38 3.57 -23.84
C GLU A 70 -4.42 4.63 -23.45
N ARG A 71 -5.72 4.33 -23.68
CA ARG A 71 -6.83 5.19 -23.31
C ARG A 71 -7.12 5.19 -21.80
N ARG A 72 -6.61 4.20 -21.07
CA ARG A 72 -6.74 4.18 -19.62
C ARG A 72 -5.73 5.11 -18.97
N SER A 73 -6.21 6.04 -18.15
CA SER A 73 -5.36 6.82 -17.27
C SER A 73 -4.93 5.94 -16.10
N LEU A 74 -3.62 5.90 -15.82
CA LEU A 74 -3.12 5.32 -14.59
C LEU A 74 -3.46 6.25 -13.41
N PRO A 75 -3.69 5.69 -12.20
CA PRO A 75 -3.87 6.50 -11.01
C PRO A 75 -2.70 7.46 -10.82
N ARG A 76 -2.99 8.69 -10.40
CA ARG A 76 -1.96 9.68 -10.12
C ARG A 76 -1.26 9.33 -8.82
N PHE A 77 0.03 9.58 -8.78
CA PHE A 77 0.82 9.53 -7.56
C PHE A 77 0.72 10.86 -6.83
N GLU A 78 0.56 10.79 -5.52
CA GLU A 78 0.51 11.95 -4.63
C GLU A 78 1.60 11.80 -3.55
N THR A 79 1.86 12.87 -2.82
CA THR A 79 2.71 12.80 -1.63
C THR A 79 2.08 11.86 -0.60
N SER A 80 2.84 10.94 -0.02
CA SER A 80 2.30 9.91 0.88
C SER A 80 1.55 10.51 2.07
N LEU A 81 0.53 9.79 2.55
CA LEU A 81 -0.29 10.20 3.71
C LEU A 81 0.56 10.49 4.95
N TRP A 82 1.61 9.69 5.21
CA TRP A 82 2.53 9.91 6.34
C TRP A 82 3.24 11.25 6.25
N ALA A 83 3.66 11.66 5.06
CA ALA A 83 4.32 12.95 4.84
C ALA A 83 3.34 14.11 5.01
N LEU A 84 2.09 13.97 4.51
CA LEU A 84 1.05 14.98 4.69
C LEU A 84 0.64 15.15 6.15
N LEU A 85 0.44 14.06 6.88
CA LEU A 85 0.11 14.12 8.31
C LEU A 85 1.24 14.74 9.14
N ARG A 86 2.49 14.37 8.89
CA ARG A 86 3.64 15.00 9.54
C ARG A 86 3.69 16.50 9.28
N ARG A 87 3.40 16.92 8.05
CA ARG A 87 3.37 18.35 7.70
C ARG A 87 2.22 19.07 8.41
N ALA A 88 1.02 18.48 8.41
CA ALA A 88 -0.14 19.06 9.08
C ALA A 88 0.10 19.24 10.58
N ARG A 89 0.70 18.27 11.26
CA ARG A 89 1.02 18.33 12.69
C ARG A 89 2.10 19.35 13.04
N ARG A 90 3.08 19.59 12.15
CA ARG A 90 4.09 20.63 12.34
C ARG A 90 3.52 22.05 12.31
N THR A 91 2.42 22.23 11.59
CA THR A 91 1.73 23.53 11.49
C THR A 91 0.70 23.76 12.60
N SER A 92 0.32 22.69 13.31
CA SER A 92 -0.62 22.74 14.44
C SER A 92 0.19 22.75 15.74
N SER A 93 0.41 23.92 16.30
CA SER A 93 1.23 24.13 17.52
C SER A 93 0.50 23.81 18.84
N SER A 94 -0.68 23.22 18.82
CA SER A 94 -1.41 22.85 20.03
C SER A 94 -0.95 21.49 20.56
N GLN A 95 0.10 21.49 21.38
CA GLN A 95 0.40 20.43 22.32
C GLN A 95 -0.55 20.55 23.51
N ASP A 96 -1.76 20.08 23.34
CA ASP A 96 -2.64 19.83 24.47
C ASP A 96 -2.23 18.47 25.08
N SER A 97 -1.63 18.52 26.28
CA SER A 97 -1.09 17.35 27.00
C SER A 97 -2.18 16.52 27.68
N THR A 98 -3.42 16.65 27.27
CA THR A 98 -4.50 15.77 27.71
C THR A 98 -4.30 14.36 27.13
N GLN A 99 -4.34 13.38 27.99
CA GLN A 99 -4.29 11.96 27.62
C GLN A 99 -5.52 11.64 26.76
N ARG A 100 -5.28 11.47 25.45
CA ARG A 100 -6.33 11.20 24.47
C ARG A 100 -6.31 9.73 24.10
N PRO A 101 -7.47 9.07 23.96
CA PRO A 101 -7.51 7.69 23.52
C PRO A 101 -6.91 7.57 22.11
N VAL A 102 -6.09 6.53 21.92
CA VAL A 102 -5.37 6.31 20.67
C VAL A 102 -6.22 5.54 19.66
N VAL A 103 -6.28 6.01 18.43
CA VAL A 103 -6.89 5.31 17.29
C VAL A 103 -5.82 5.00 16.25
N ILE A 104 -5.73 3.73 15.87
CA ILE A 104 -4.83 3.27 14.82
C ILE A 104 -5.56 3.36 13.47
N LEU A 105 -5.08 4.24 12.60
CA LEU A 105 -5.60 4.39 11.25
C LEU A 105 -4.78 3.54 10.27
N TYR A 106 -5.43 2.53 9.68
CA TYR A 106 -4.86 1.73 8.60
C TYR A 106 -5.16 2.38 7.25
N ALA A 107 -4.11 2.75 6.51
CA ALA A 107 -4.24 3.31 5.16
C ALA A 107 -3.94 2.23 4.12
N ASP A 108 -4.91 1.93 3.27
CA ASP A 108 -4.69 1.08 2.10
C ASP A 108 -3.77 1.74 1.07
N CYS A 109 -3.41 1.01 0.00
CA CYS A 109 -2.48 1.50 -1.01
C CYS A 109 -2.98 2.78 -1.69
N PHE A 110 -4.29 2.88 -1.91
CA PHE A 110 -4.89 3.99 -2.63
C PHE A 110 -4.92 5.25 -1.74
N THR A 111 -5.43 5.11 -0.54
CA THR A 111 -5.44 6.17 0.49
C THR A 111 -4.04 6.60 0.89
N ALA A 112 -3.07 5.67 0.86
CA ALA A 112 -1.70 5.96 1.24
C ALA A 112 -0.94 6.83 0.22
N TYR A 113 -1.19 6.64 -1.11
CA TYR A 113 -0.30 7.16 -2.14
C TYR A 113 -0.99 7.83 -3.33
N ASN A 114 -2.28 7.55 -3.57
CA ASN A 114 -3.00 8.07 -4.72
C ASN A 114 -4.04 9.14 -4.31
N GLU A 115 -4.74 8.91 -3.19
CA GLU A 115 -5.72 9.85 -2.63
C GLU A 115 -5.49 10.10 -1.13
N PRO A 116 -4.31 10.57 -0.72
CA PRO A 116 -3.96 10.73 0.69
C PRO A 116 -4.78 11.80 1.41
N ARG A 117 -5.47 12.67 0.66
CA ARG A 117 -6.40 13.65 1.22
C ARG A 117 -7.57 13.01 1.93
N ILE A 118 -8.03 11.81 1.49
CA ILE A 118 -9.08 11.05 2.16
C ILE A 118 -8.59 10.61 3.54
N GLY A 119 -7.39 10.03 3.63
CA GLY A 119 -6.79 9.64 4.90
C GLY A 119 -6.54 10.82 5.84
N LEU A 120 -6.10 11.97 5.28
CA LEU A 120 -5.91 13.18 6.06
C LEU A 120 -7.24 13.74 6.60
N ALA A 121 -8.31 13.70 5.80
CA ALA A 121 -9.64 14.10 6.25
C ALA A 121 -10.16 13.18 7.36
N ALA A 122 -10.01 11.86 7.20
CA ALA A 122 -10.38 10.89 8.22
C ALA A 122 -9.62 11.12 9.54
N ALA A 123 -8.31 11.37 9.46
CA ALA A 123 -7.51 11.69 10.65
C ALA A 123 -8.02 12.96 11.35
N ARG A 124 -8.30 14.02 10.61
CA ARG A 124 -8.84 15.28 11.18
C ARG A 124 -10.20 15.10 11.85
N VAL A 125 -11.06 14.29 11.26
CA VAL A 125 -12.37 13.99 11.87
C VAL A 125 -12.18 13.25 13.20
N LEU A 126 -11.33 12.23 13.25
CA LEU A 126 -11.03 11.51 14.47
C LEU A 126 -10.37 12.41 15.53
N GLU A 127 -9.43 13.25 15.13
CA GLU A 127 -8.79 14.23 16.01
C GLU A 127 -9.81 15.27 16.56
N ALA A 128 -10.81 15.68 15.77
CA ALA A 128 -11.90 16.55 16.22
C ALA A 128 -12.83 15.86 17.23
N PHE A 129 -12.95 14.53 17.16
CA PHE A 129 -13.65 13.74 18.19
C PHE A 129 -12.81 13.48 19.45
N GLY A 130 -11.62 14.03 19.55
CA GLY A 130 -10.76 13.94 20.72
C GLY A 130 -9.82 12.74 20.73
N TYR A 131 -9.67 12.01 19.62
CA TYR A 131 -8.73 10.90 19.52
C TYR A 131 -7.32 11.36 19.12
N GLU A 132 -6.30 10.65 19.59
CA GLU A 132 -4.97 10.69 19.02
C GLU A 132 -4.89 9.70 17.86
N VAL A 133 -4.67 10.17 16.63
CA VAL A 133 -4.61 9.31 15.46
C VAL A 133 -3.18 8.89 15.17
N ARG A 134 -2.90 7.60 15.18
CA ARG A 134 -1.64 7.03 14.75
C ARG A 134 -1.83 6.23 13.46
N LEU A 135 -0.93 6.42 12.50
CA LEU A 135 -0.92 5.58 11.28
C LEU A 135 -0.15 4.29 11.55
N VAL A 136 -0.64 3.20 11.00
CA VAL A 136 0.16 1.96 10.92
C VAL A 136 1.47 2.28 10.21
N PRO A 137 2.63 1.95 10.78
CA PRO A 137 3.92 2.20 10.16
C PRO A 137 4.02 1.54 8.77
N ASP A 138 4.60 2.24 7.81
CA ASP A 138 4.89 1.69 6.48
C ASP A 138 6.35 1.20 6.47
N HIS A 139 6.58 0.05 7.10
CA HIS A 139 7.88 -0.59 7.12
C HIS A 139 8.08 -1.38 5.81
N GLY A 140 9.18 -1.19 5.18
CA GLY A 140 9.63 -1.86 3.97
C GLY A 140 10.54 -0.91 3.21
N THR A 141 11.77 -1.32 2.97
CA THR A 141 12.64 -0.60 2.05
C THR A 141 12.35 -1.11 0.64
N LEU A 142 12.58 -0.28 -0.36
CA LEU A 142 12.44 -0.67 -1.78
C LEU A 142 13.45 -1.75 -2.18
N PHE A 143 14.46 -2.02 -1.31
CA PHE A 143 15.66 -2.80 -1.64
C PHE A 143 15.86 -4.05 -0.78
N ASP A 144 15.00 -4.30 0.22
CA ASP A 144 15.12 -5.47 1.12
C ASP A 144 14.53 -6.78 0.55
N GLY A 145 14.15 -6.77 -0.72
CA GLY A 145 13.54 -7.93 -1.38
C GLY A 145 12.11 -8.26 -0.91
N GLN A 146 11.59 -7.53 0.05
CA GLN A 146 10.22 -7.65 0.54
C GLN A 146 9.29 -6.71 -0.23
N TRP A 147 8.90 -7.17 -1.41
CA TRP A 147 7.96 -6.46 -2.28
C TRP A 147 6.56 -6.44 -1.65
N GLY A 148 6.23 -5.47 -0.91
CA GLY A 148 4.90 -5.36 -0.34
C GLY A 148 4.85 -4.46 0.88
N GLY A 149 5.88 -4.49 1.71
CA GLY A 149 5.96 -3.70 2.93
C GLY A 149 4.82 -3.98 3.92
N SER A 150 5.00 -3.66 5.18
CA SER A 150 3.93 -3.65 6.15
C SER A 150 2.86 -2.62 5.75
N GLY A 151 1.61 -3.01 5.82
CA GLY A 151 0.47 -2.16 5.44
C GLY A 151 -0.14 -2.50 4.07
N CYS A 152 0.28 -3.58 3.40
CA CYS A 152 -0.41 -4.10 2.21
C CYS A 152 -1.42 -5.18 2.60
N CYS A 153 -2.67 -5.04 2.15
CA CYS A 153 -3.72 -6.03 2.40
C CYS A 153 -3.60 -7.29 1.53
N GLY A 154 -2.62 -7.37 0.63
CA GLY A 154 -2.43 -8.52 -0.28
C GLY A 154 -3.49 -8.70 -1.37
N ARG A 155 -4.53 -7.88 -1.42
CA ARG A 155 -5.66 -8.05 -2.35
C ARG A 155 -5.23 -8.08 -3.82
N ALA A 156 -4.31 -7.20 -4.22
CA ALA A 156 -3.79 -7.17 -5.58
C ALA A 156 -3.07 -8.48 -5.93
N MET A 157 -2.28 -9.01 -5.01
CA MET A 157 -1.58 -10.29 -5.15
C MET A 157 -2.57 -11.46 -5.28
N ILE A 158 -3.62 -11.49 -4.44
CA ILE A 158 -4.68 -12.52 -4.54
C ILE A 158 -5.35 -12.45 -5.92
N SER A 159 -5.71 -11.25 -6.38
CA SER A 159 -6.38 -11.05 -7.66
C SER A 159 -5.55 -11.46 -8.86
N THR A 160 -4.22 -11.42 -8.73
CA THR A 160 -3.26 -11.79 -9.77
C THR A 160 -2.71 -13.21 -9.62
N GLY A 161 -3.18 -14.00 -8.65
CA GLY A 161 -2.77 -15.40 -8.43
C GLY A 161 -1.45 -15.57 -7.67
N LEU A 162 -0.90 -14.51 -7.08
CA LEU A 162 0.33 -14.55 -6.27
C LEU A 162 -0.02 -14.87 -4.81
N LEU A 163 -0.60 -16.05 -4.57
CA LEU A 163 -1.17 -16.39 -3.26
C LEU A 163 -0.12 -16.55 -2.16
N LYS A 164 1.05 -17.11 -2.50
CA LYS A 164 2.14 -17.27 -1.52
C LYS A 164 2.64 -15.91 -1.02
N GLU A 165 2.90 -14.99 -1.94
CA GLU A 165 3.31 -13.63 -1.65
C GLU A 165 2.22 -12.86 -0.88
N ALA A 166 0.96 -13.08 -1.24
CA ALA A 166 -0.17 -12.50 -0.53
C ALA A 166 -0.22 -12.95 0.94
N CYS A 167 -0.07 -14.24 1.23
CA CYS A 167 -0.04 -14.76 2.60
C CYS A 167 1.11 -14.17 3.42
N GLN A 168 2.31 -14.09 2.84
CA GLN A 168 3.47 -13.48 3.50
C GLN A 168 3.23 -12.01 3.82
N THR A 169 2.75 -11.25 2.83
CA THR A 169 2.47 -9.81 2.97
C THR A 169 1.39 -9.53 4.02
N VAL A 170 0.30 -10.30 4.02
CA VAL A 170 -0.77 -10.18 5.01
C VAL A 170 -0.25 -10.52 6.41
N GLY A 171 0.55 -11.58 6.55
CA GLY A 171 1.16 -11.93 7.83
C GLY A 171 2.02 -10.82 8.42
N GLN A 172 2.86 -10.18 7.59
CA GLN A 172 3.66 -9.02 7.99
C GLN A 172 2.79 -7.82 8.41
N THR A 173 1.74 -7.53 7.63
CA THR A 173 0.81 -6.44 7.92
C THR A 173 0.07 -6.65 9.24
N LEU A 174 -0.39 -7.89 9.50
CA LEU A 174 -1.05 -8.24 10.75
C LEU A 174 -0.10 -8.13 11.95
N GLY A 175 1.16 -8.55 11.80
CA GLY A 175 2.20 -8.37 12.81
C GLY A 175 2.39 -6.89 13.15
N THR A 176 2.61 -6.05 12.14
CA THR A 176 2.78 -4.60 12.35
C THR A 176 1.55 -3.93 12.96
N LEU A 177 0.35 -4.35 12.54
CA LEU A 177 -0.90 -3.82 13.11
C LEU A 177 -1.05 -4.21 14.58
N ARG A 178 -0.78 -5.48 14.90
CA ARG A 178 -0.79 -5.97 16.28
C ARG A 178 0.17 -5.18 17.16
N ASP A 179 1.41 -5.00 16.68
CA ASP A 179 2.44 -4.28 17.44
C ASP A 179 2.06 -2.81 17.63
N ALA A 180 1.47 -2.16 16.63
CA ALA A 180 0.96 -0.79 16.73
C ALA A 180 -0.18 -0.68 17.79
N ILE A 181 -1.09 -1.65 17.84
CA ILE A 181 -2.18 -1.70 18.83
C ILE A 181 -1.61 -1.90 20.24
N LEU A 182 -0.70 -2.85 20.41
CA LEU A 182 -0.09 -3.13 21.72
C LEU A 182 0.73 -1.94 22.23
N MET A 183 1.47 -1.25 21.36
CA MET A 183 2.18 -0.02 21.72
C MET A 183 1.22 1.14 22.06
N GLY A 184 0.06 1.20 21.41
CA GLY A 184 -1.00 2.15 21.75
C GLY A 184 -1.58 1.89 23.13
N SER A 185 -1.86 0.63 23.45
CA SER A 185 -2.43 0.21 24.74
C SER A 185 -1.44 0.36 25.92
N ALA A 186 -0.14 0.26 25.66
CA ALA A 186 0.87 0.41 26.73
C ALA A 186 1.01 1.85 27.25
N THR A 187 0.45 2.83 26.55
CA THR A 187 0.39 4.24 27.02
C THR A 187 -0.89 4.54 27.80
N ASP A 188 -1.91 3.69 27.66
CA ASP A 188 -3.15 3.76 28.41
C ASP A 188 -3.05 2.75 29.56
N GLY A 189 -2.20 3.07 30.57
CA GLY A 189 -2.13 2.28 31.80
C GLY A 189 -3.53 2.12 32.38
N PHE A 190 -4.07 0.91 32.33
CA PHE A 190 -5.22 0.51 33.10
C PHE A 190 -4.77 0.43 34.59
N ASP A 191 -5.01 1.48 35.34
CA ASP A 191 -5.18 1.43 36.77
C ASP A 191 -6.67 1.24 37.12
#